data_bc1fc1298f76f56863b1d03ae012bdbf
#
_entry.id   bc1fc1298f76f56863b1d03ae012bdbf
#
_cell.length_a   1.000
_cell.length_b   1.000
_cell.length_c   1.000
_cell.angle_alpha   90.00
_cell.angle_beta   90.00
_cell.angle_gamma   90.00
#
_symmetry.space_group_name_H-M   'P 1'
#
loop_
_entity.id
_entity.type
_entity.pdbx_description
1 polymer ?
#
loop_
_entity_poly.entity_id
_entity_poly.type
_entity_poly.pdbx_seq_one_letter_code
_entity_poly.pdbx_strand_id
1 'polypeptide(L)'
;MVKLVRGKVLHQRRTPFKHGLKFTNYLWLIDLDEELPKYLQNRLLAKDHFGGEASTLREAVTHFAKSRKEDVINKDKLLMLASARTNKYVFNPLSVYWCLDPNGKTRWAILEIHNTYGDRHAHLIKPDENGNALLNKEFYVSPFFTVDGEYKARAYLDHEKVAVSVNLYQNNALVFTASFGGKMQEATINNRLTAALRTPFSTLQAMARIRAHGIWLWLRRLPVIPRPDHPKQSGML
;
A
#
# COMPACT_ATOMS: atom_id res chain seq x y z
N MET A 1 -1.22 -1.50 -19.33
CA MET A 1 -1.33 -0.04 -18.99
C MET A 1 -0.33 0.31 -17.89
N VAL A 2 0.50 1.34 -18.07
CA VAL A 2 1.43 1.83 -17.04
C VAL A 2 1.22 3.32 -16.82
N LYS A 3 0.85 3.69 -15.59
CA LYS A 3 0.67 5.10 -15.21
C LYS A 3 1.54 5.45 -14.00
N LEU A 4 1.93 6.72 -13.94
CA LEU A 4 2.60 7.31 -12.80
C LEU A 4 1.57 8.06 -11.95
N VAL A 5 1.46 7.73 -10.68
CA VAL A 5 0.55 8.41 -9.74
C VAL A 5 1.38 9.27 -8.82
N ARG A 6 1.38 10.58 -9.05
CA ARG A 6 2.06 11.54 -8.17
C ARG A 6 1.07 12.10 -7.19
N GLY A 7 1.36 11.92 -5.90
CA GLY A 7 0.42 12.25 -4.85
C GLY A 7 1.06 12.68 -3.54
N LYS A 8 0.22 12.92 -2.56
CA LYS A 8 0.62 13.28 -1.20
C LYS A 8 0.41 12.08 -0.28
N VAL A 9 1.44 11.74 0.47
CA VAL A 9 1.36 10.84 1.62
C VAL A 9 1.08 11.69 2.85
N LEU A 10 0.13 11.25 3.67
CA LEU A 10 -0.19 11.83 4.97
C LEU A 10 -0.23 10.72 6.01
N HIS A 11 0.52 10.90 7.09
CA HIS A 11 0.35 10.13 8.32
C HIS A 11 -0.02 11.12 9.42
N GLN A 12 -1.13 10.90 10.09
CA GLN A 12 -1.63 11.78 11.15
C GLN A 12 -2.01 10.97 12.38
N ARG A 13 -1.24 11.14 13.44
CA ARG A 13 -1.56 10.67 14.79
C ARG A 13 -2.43 11.69 15.49
N ARG A 14 -3.41 11.21 16.28
CA ARG A 14 -4.31 12.06 17.07
C ARG A 14 -4.16 11.85 18.57
N THR A 15 -3.73 10.68 18.99
CA THR A 15 -3.62 10.26 20.39
C THR A 15 -2.24 9.67 20.68
N PRO A 16 -1.61 9.93 21.84
CA PRO A 16 -2.03 10.82 22.94
C PRO A 16 -1.80 12.30 22.62
N PHE A 17 -1.08 12.63 21.55
CA PHE A 17 -0.90 13.99 21.04
C PHE A 17 -0.99 14.03 19.52
N LYS A 18 -1.40 15.19 18.99
CA LYS A 18 -1.50 15.39 17.55
C LYS A 18 -0.12 15.55 16.93
N HIS A 19 0.19 14.72 15.94
CA HIS A 19 1.40 14.86 15.13
C HIS A 19 1.17 14.33 13.72
N GLY A 20 1.80 14.96 12.74
CA GLY A 20 1.61 14.60 11.34
C GLY A 20 2.92 14.58 10.55
N LEU A 21 3.00 13.67 9.60
CA LEU A 21 4.03 13.60 8.55
C LEU A 21 3.31 13.73 7.20
N LYS A 22 3.73 14.71 6.40
CA LYS A 22 3.19 14.94 5.05
C LYS A 22 4.32 15.15 4.06
N PHE A 23 4.27 14.41 2.95
CA PHE A 23 5.25 14.58 1.87
C PHE A 23 4.66 14.16 0.51
N THR A 24 5.30 14.60 -0.56
CA THR A 24 4.97 14.14 -1.92
C THR A 24 5.73 12.88 -2.23
N ASN A 25 5.04 11.92 -2.86
CA ASN A 25 5.63 10.70 -3.39
C ASN A 25 5.02 10.39 -4.75
N TYR A 26 5.60 9.43 -5.47
CA TYR A 26 4.96 8.83 -6.63
C TYR A 26 4.97 7.32 -6.54
N LEU A 27 3.89 6.73 -7.03
CA LEU A 27 3.71 5.28 -7.13
C LEU A 27 3.44 4.92 -8.59
N TRP A 28 3.61 3.66 -8.91
CA TRP A 28 3.32 3.10 -10.20
C TRP A 28 1.99 2.36 -10.15
N LEU A 29 1.10 2.71 -11.07
CA LEU A 29 -0.12 1.94 -11.33
C LEU A 29 0.11 1.14 -12.60
N ILE A 30 0.09 -0.18 -12.48
CA ILE A 30 0.32 -1.13 -13.55
C ILE A 30 -0.83 -2.11 -13.70
N ASP A 31 -1.00 -2.60 -14.90
CA ASP A 31 -1.86 -3.72 -15.23
C ASP A 31 -1.05 -5.02 -15.12
N LEU A 32 -1.52 -5.97 -14.31
CA LEU A 32 -0.83 -7.24 -14.09
C LEU A 32 -1.03 -8.24 -15.22
N ASP A 33 -1.92 -7.94 -16.16
CA ASP A 33 -2.18 -8.75 -17.36
C ASP A 33 -1.33 -8.33 -18.56
N GLU A 34 -0.63 -7.18 -18.43
CA GLU A 34 0.23 -6.67 -19.48
C GLU A 34 1.72 -6.82 -19.14
N GLU A 35 2.53 -7.03 -20.16
CA GLU A 35 3.98 -7.06 -19.97
C GLU A 35 4.52 -5.71 -19.50
N LEU A 36 5.36 -5.73 -18.48
CA LEU A 36 6.01 -4.53 -17.98
C LEU A 36 7.04 -4.00 -18.98
N PRO A 37 7.07 -2.67 -19.20
CA PRO A 37 8.11 -2.07 -20.02
C PRO A 37 9.50 -2.28 -19.39
N LYS A 38 10.54 -2.39 -20.22
CA LYS A 38 11.92 -2.72 -19.82
C LYS A 38 12.42 -1.93 -18.61
N TYR A 39 12.04 -0.65 -18.48
CA TYR A 39 12.45 0.21 -17.36
C TYR A 39 11.79 -0.16 -16.01
N LEU A 40 10.77 -1.02 -15.98
CA LEU A 40 10.10 -1.50 -14.75
C LEU A 40 10.34 -2.99 -14.46
N GLN A 41 10.73 -3.81 -15.45
CA GLN A 41 10.86 -5.26 -15.31
C GLN A 41 11.74 -5.70 -14.13
N ASN A 42 12.84 -4.95 -13.85
CA ASN A 42 13.72 -5.21 -12.71
C ASN A 42 13.44 -4.35 -11.48
N ARG A 43 12.30 -3.63 -11.46
CA ARG A 43 11.95 -2.69 -10.41
C ARG A 43 10.63 -2.98 -9.70
N LEU A 44 9.77 -3.80 -10.29
CA LEU A 44 8.53 -4.31 -9.69
C LEU A 44 8.60 -5.84 -9.80
N LEU A 45 8.95 -6.49 -8.71
CA LEU A 45 9.25 -7.92 -8.68
C LEU A 45 8.30 -8.65 -7.72
N ALA A 46 7.84 -9.83 -8.10
CA ALA A 46 6.94 -10.65 -7.27
C ALA A 46 7.51 -10.92 -5.87
N LYS A 47 8.82 -11.16 -5.76
CA LYS A 47 9.50 -11.41 -4.47
C LYS A 47 9.41 -10.26 -3.45
N ASP A 48 9.02 -9.07 -3.88
CA ASP A 48 8.86 -7.91 -3.01
C ASP A 48 7.44 -7.81 -2.42
N HIS A 49 6.56 -8.74 -2.78
CA HIS A 49 5.15 -8.73 -2.44
C HIS A 49 4.71 -10.06 -1.85
N PHE A 50 3.67 -10.04 -1.03
CA PHE A 50 3.10 -11.19 -0.33
C PHE A 50 4.20 -12.02 0.38
N GLY A 51 4.25 -13.34 0.19
CA GLY A 51 5.31 -14.21 0.73
C GLY A 51 6.65 -14.09 0.01
N GLY A 52 6.62 -13.64 -1.24
CA GLY A 52 7.80 -13.49 -2.09
C GLY A 52 8.21 -14.77 -2.83
N GLU A 53 7.37 -15.79 -2.82
CA GLU A 53 7.61 -17.12 -3.39
C GLU A 53 6.97 -17.28 -4.78
N ALA A 54 5.98 -16.43 -5.12
CA ALA A 54 5.30 -16.46 -6.41
C ALA A 54 6.23 -16.09 -7.58
N SER A 55 6.03 -16.74 -8.72
CA SER A 55 6.81 -16.47 -9.93
C SER A 55 6.43 -15.15 -10.59
N THR A 56 5.17 -14.72 -10.44
CA THR A 56 4.65 -13.47 -11.00
C THR A 56 3.81 -12.72 -9.98
N LEU A 57 3.69 -11.39 -10.16
CA LEU A 57 2.79 -10.56 -9.34
C LEU A 57 1.33 -11.01 -9.47
N ARG A 58 0.90 -11.38 -10.69
CA ARG A 58 -0.44 -11.88 -10.93
C ARG A 58 -0.72 -13.16 -10.15
N GLU A 59 0.22 -14.11 -10.18
CA GLU A 59 0.13 -15.36 -9.43
C GLU A 59 -0.04 -15.09 -7.92
N ALA A 60 0.79 -14.22 -7.32
CA ALA A 60 0.70 -13.86 -5.92
C ALA A 60 -0.68 -13.31 -5.55
N VAL A 61 -1.20 -12.36 -6.35
CA VAL A 61 -2.51 -11.73 -6.14
C VAL A 61 -3.64 -12.75 -6.25
N THR A 62 -3.63 -13.57 -7.31
CA THR A 62 -4.70 -14.55 -7.55
C THR A 62 -4.70 -15.66 -6.50
N HIS A 63 -3.51 -16.12 -6.09
CA HIS A 63 -3.40 -17.10 -5.02
C HIS A 63 -3.94 -16.57 -3.70
N PHE A 64 -3.55 -15.34 -3.32
CA PHE A 64 -4.06 -14.73 -2.10
C PHE A 64 -5.58 -14.51 -2.16
N ALA A 65 -6.11 -13.98 -3.27
CA ALA A 65 -7.56 -13.80 -3.44
C ALA A 65 -8.31 -15.13 -3.27
N LYS A 66 -7.83 -16.20 -3.92
CA LYS A 66 -8.41 -17.54 -3.84
C LYS A 66 -8.40 -18.09 -2.40
N SER A 67 -7.33 -17.84 -1.63
CA SER A 67 -7.27 -18.21 -0.21
C SER A 67 -8.34 -17.50 0.64
N ARG A 68 -8.87 -16.39 0.14
CA ARG A 68 -9.97 -15.59 0.73
C ARG A 68 -11.33 -15.84 0.07
N LYS A 69 -11.46 -16.93 -0.71
CA LYS A 69 -12.67 -17.33 -1.44
C LYS A 69 -13.12 -16.32 -2.51
N GLU A 70 -12.15 -15.58 -3.06
CA GLU A 70 -12.37 -14.65 -4.18
C GLU A 70 -11.59 -15.13 -5.40
N ASP A 71 -12.22 -15.04 -6.57
CA ASP A 71 -11.62 -15.41 -7.84
C ASP A 71 -11.48 -14.22 -8.77
N VAL A 72 -10.53 -14.33 -9.69
CA VAL A 72 -10.43 -13.46 -10.86
C VAL A 72 -11.22 -14.14 -11.97
N ILE A 73 -12.37 -13.56 -12.31
CA ILE A 73 -13.25 -14.10 -13.35
C ILE A 73 -12.72 -13.66 -14.73
N ASN A 74 -13.04 -14.46 -15.75
CA ASN A 74 -12.63 -14.17 -17.13
C ASN A 74 -13.05 -12.74 -17.54
N LYS A 75 -12.10 -11.96 -18.09
CA LYS A 75 -12.19 -10.53 -18.42
C LYS A 75 -12.08 -9.54 -17.25
N ASP A 76 -11.93 -10.00 -16.02
CA ASP A 76 -11.55 -9.08 -14.94
C ASP A 76 -10.13 -8.58 -15.15
N LYS A 77 -9.90 -7.33 -14.76
CA LYS A 77 -8.62 -6.64 -14.87
C LYS A 77 -7.95 -6.52 -13.50
N LEU A 78 -6.70 -6.93 -13.39
CA LEU A 78 -5.92 -6.78 -12.17
C LEU A 78 -4.98 -5.58 -12.27
N LEU A 79 -5.19 -4.58 -11.43
CA LEU A 79 -4.33 -3.42 -11.32
C LEU A 79 -3.57 -3.41 -10.00
N MET A 80 -2.33 -2.92 -10.01
CA MET A 80 -1.47 -2.79 -8.84
C MET A 80 -0.91 -1.38 -8.72
N LEU A 81 -1.02 -0.79 -7.53
CA LEU A 81 -0.37 0.45 -7.14
C LEU A 81 0.75 0.16 -6.14
N ALA A 82 1.98 0.45 -6.50
CA ALA A 82 3.13 0.22 -5.62
C ALA A 82 4.32 1.14 -5.91
N SER A 83 5.28 1.18 -4.98
CA SER A 83 6.60 1.78 -5.22
C SER A 83 7.48 0.84 -6.02
N ALA A 84 8.18 1.34 -7.03
CA ALA A 84 9.21 0.58 -7.72
C ALA A 84 10.55 0.66 -6.97
N ARG A 85 11.40 -0.35 -7.10
CA ARG A 85 12.77 -0.35 -6.57
C ARG A 85 13.55 0.87 -7.05
N THR A 86 14.29 1.46 -6.12
CA THR A 86 15.31 2.48 -6.44
C THR A 86 16.66 1.84 -6.22
N ASN A 87 17.39 1.64 -7.28
CA ASN A 87 18.56 0.76 -7.34
C ASN A 87 18.27 -0.60 -6.75
N LYS A 88 18.63 -1.35 -6.08
CA LYS A 88 18.23 -2.67 -5.56
C LYS A 88 17.32 -2.60 -4.33
N TYR A 89 17.00 -1.38 -3.85
CA TYR A 89 16.24 -1.19 -2.63
C TYR A 89 14.76 -0.93 -2.93
N VAL A 90 13.88 -1.57 -2.16
CA VAL A 90 12.43 -1.32 -2.17
C VAL A 90 11.92 -1.11 -0.74
N PHE A 91 10.95 -0.24 -0.64
CA PHE A 91 10.11 -0.10 0.53
C PHE A 91 8.70 0.26 0.09
N ASN A 92 7.79 -0.66 0.30
CA ASN A 92 6.36 -0.55 -0.01
C ASN A 92 5.57 -0.58 1.29
N PRO A 93 5.42 0.54 2.02
CA PRO A 93 4.63 0.54 3.25
C PRO A 93 3.19 0.13 3.01
N LEU A 94 2.68 0.38 1.80
CA LEU A 94 1.38 -0.05 1.33
C LEU A 94 1.43 -0.28 -0.18
N SER A 95 1.04 -1.47 -0.63
CA SER A 95 0.68 -1.78 -2.01
C SER A 95 -0.81 -2.06 -2.08
N VAL A 96 -1.45 -1.66 -3.16
CA VAL A 96 -2.88 -1.87 -3.35
C VAL A 96 -3.13 -2.55 -4.67
N TYR A 97 -3.98 -3.55 -4.65
CA TYR A 97 -4.40 -4.30 -5.82
C TYR A 97 -5.91 -4.17 -5.98
N TRP A 98 -6.37 -3.96 -7.20
CA TRP A 98 -7.79 -3.93 -7.54
C TRP A 98 -8.11 -5.01 -8.55
N CYS A 99 -9.17 -5.74 -8.33
CA CYS A 99 -9.84 -6.55 -9.32
C CYS A 99 -11.05 -5.78 -9.84
N LEU A 100 -10.99 -5.39 -11.10
CA LEU A 100 -12.04 -4.65 -11.76
C LEU A 100 -12.82 -5.57 -12.69
N ASP A 101 -14.15 -5.48 -12.66
CA ASP A 101 -15.00 -6.14 -13.64
C ASP A 101 -14.86 -5.50 -15.04
N PRO A 102 -15.43 -6.09 -16.09
CA PRO A 102 -15.36 -5.53 -17.44
C PRO A 102 -15.95 -4.11 -17.60
N ASN A 103 -16.81 -3.67 -16.66
CA ASN A 103 -17.38 -2.32 -16.63
C ASN A 103 -16.50 -1.33 -15.86
N GLY A 104 -15.35 -1.79 -15.30
CA GLY A 104 -14.44 -0.99 -14.51
C GLY A 104 -14.84 -0.82 -13.03
N LYS A 105 -15.86 -1.54 -12.56
CA LYS A 105 -16.26 -1.52 -11.16
C LYS A 105 -15.36 -2.44 -10.33
N THR A 106 -14.92 -1.98 -9.17
CA THR A 106 -14.11 -2.78 -8.24
C THR A 106 -14.95 -3.91 -7.64
N ARG A 107 -14.58 -5.16 -7.88
CA ARG A 107 -15.14 -6.34 -7.22
C ARG A 107 -14.56 -6.50 -5.82
N TRP A 108 -13.25 -6.46 -5.72
CA TRP A 108 -12.49 -6.51 -4.48
C TRP A 108 -11.17 -5.77 -4.64
N ALA A 109 -10.56 -5.43 -3.52
CA ALA A 109 -9.22 -4.90 -3.49
C ALA A 109 -8.40 -5.58 -2.40
N ILE A 110 -7.07 -5.62 -2.55
CA ILE A 110 -6.14 -6.09 -1.53
C ILE A 110 -5.28 -4.92 -1.08
N LEU A 111 -5.20 -4.72 0.23
CA LEU A 111 -4.28 -3.79 0.88
C LEU A 111 -3.14 -4.60 1.49
N GLU A 112 -1.98 -4.58 0.87
CA GLU A 112 -0.77 -5.25 1.37
C GLU A 112 0.07 -4.24 2.12
N ILE A 113 0.27 -4.48 3.42
CA ILE A 113 0.97 -3.59 4.35
C ILE A 113 2.32 -4.21 4.70
N HIS A 114 3.38 -3.42 4.60
CA HIS A 114 4.72 -3.81 5.04
C HIS A 114 5.14 -2.91 6.21
N ASN A 115 5.53 -3.53 7.31
CA ASN A 115 6.11 -2.78 8.42
C ASN A 115 7.62 -2.54 8.22
N THR A 116 8.23 -1.77 9.12
CA THR A 116 9.68 -1.48 9.06
C THR A 116 10.55 -2.61 9.61
N TYR A 117 9.93 -3.70 10.08
CA TYR A 117 10.62 -4.89 10.63
C TYR A 117 10.73 -6.03 9.59
N GLY A 118 10.15 -5.86 8.41
CA GLY A 118 10.17 -6.83 7.32
C GLY A 118 8.95 -7.75 7.26
N ASP A 119 7.99 -7.60 8.18
CA ASP A 119 6.75 -8.37 8.10
C ASP A 119 5.81 -7.79 7.06
N ARG A 120 4.98 -8.66 6.51
CA ARG A 120 3.95 -8.34 5.51
C ARG A 120 2.62 -8.90 5.96
N HIS A 121 1.56 -8.17 5.64
CA HIS A 121 0.19 -8.62 5.89
C HIS A 121 -0.75 -8.03 4.83
N ALA A 122 -1.68 -8.83 4.35
CA ALA A 122 -2.61 -8.42 3.32
C ALA A 122 -4.06 -8.56 3.79
N HIS A 123 -4.87 -7.55 3.51
CA HIS A 123 -6.30 -7.55 3.75
C HIS A 123 -7.05 -7.52 2.43
N LEU A 124 -7.87 -8.52 2.17
CA LEU A 124 -8.82 -8.47 1.07
C LEU A 124 -10.08 -7.75 1.55
N ILE A 125 -10.52 -6.76 0.80
CA ILE A 125 -11.71 -5.96 1.07
C ILE A 125 -12.67 -5.97 -0.12
N LYS A 126 -13.97 -5.85 0.16
CA LYS A 126 -15.01 -5.57 -0.83
C LYS A 126 -15.47 -4.14 -0.63
N PRO A 127 -14.89 -3.17 -1.35
CA PRO A 127 -15.22 -1.78 -1.16
C PRO A 127 -16.60 -1.43 -1.73
N ASP A 128 -17.25 -0.43 -1.13
CA ASP A 128 -18.43 0.22 -1.69
C ASP A 128 -18.07 1.04 -2.95
N GLU A 129 -19.05 1.71 -3.54
CA GLU A 129 -18.86 2.55 -4.74
C GLU A 129 -17.91 3.74 -4.51
N ASN A 130 -17.73 4.16 -3.26
CA ASN A 130 -16.80 5.21 -2.86
C ASN A 130 -15.42 4.65 -2.48
N GLY A 131 -15.23 3.34 -2.58
CA GLY A 131 -14.00 2.63 -2.25
C GLY A 131 -13.84 2.29 -0.77
N ASN A 132 -14.86 2.47 0.09
CA ASN A 132 -14.75 2.28 1.54
C ASN A 132 -15.01 0.84 1.93
N ALA A 133 -14.32 0.39 2.98
CA ALA A 133 -14.52 -0.91 3.63
C ALA A 133 -14.13 -0.84 5.11
N LEU A 134 -14.72 -1.74 5.90
CA LEU A 134 -14.39 -1.97 7.31
C LEU A 134 -13.62 -3.27 7.44
N LEU A 135 -12.58 -3.28 8.29
CA LEU A 135 -11.82 -4.49 8.60
C LEU A 135 -11.22 -4.39 10.01
N ASN A 136 -11.06 -5.53 10.65
CA ASN A 136 -10.38 -5.61 11.93
C ASN A 136 -8.88 -5.38 11.76
N LYS A 137 -8.26 -4.74 12.75
CA LYS A 137 -6.81 -4.63 12.78
C LYS A 137 -6.23 -5.93 13.32
N GLU A 138 -5.44 -6.63 12.49
CA GLU A 138 -4.82 -7.92 12.80
C GLU A 138 -3.29 -7.87 12.75
N PHE A 139 -2.72 -6.75 12.31
CA PHE A 139 -1.31 -6.64 12.03
C PHE A 139 -0.61 -5.56 12.85
N TYR A 140 0.58 -5.89 13.38
CA TYR A 140 1.46 -4.97 14.08
C TYR A 140 2.26 -4.12 13.09
N VAL A 141 1.75 -2.93 12.79
CA VAL A 141 2.36 -2.02 11.80
C VAL A 141 3.38 -1.08 12.45
N SER A 142 3.17 -0.71 13.71
CA SER A 142 3.94 0.34 14.39
C SER A 142 4.07 0.04 15.88
N PRO A 143 5.23 0.34 16.51
CA PRO A 143 5.43 0.12 17.94
C PRO A 143 4.63 1.05 18.84
N PHE A 144 3.83 1.93 18.28
CA PHE A 144 3.08 2.94 19.02
C PHE A 144 1.56 2.70 18.98
N PHE A 145 1.11 1.53 18.52
CA PHE A 145 -0.30 1.11 18.54
C PHE A 145 -0.38 -0.39 18.81
N THR A 146 -1.31 -0.79 19.65
CA THR A 146 -1.68 -2.19 19.88
C THR A 146 -2.26 -2.84 18.62
N VAL A 147 -2.38 -4.17 18.60
CA VAL A 147 -2.93 -4.90 17.45
C VAL A 147 -4.45 -4.77 17.36
N ASP A 148 -5.13 -4.42 18.47
CA ASP A 148 -6.58 -4.22 18.53
C ASP A 148 -7.06 -2.96 17.81
N GLY A 149 -8.34 -2.96 17.45
CA GLY A 149 -9.04 -1.86 16.82
C GLY A 149 -9.61 -2.20 15.45
N GLU A 150 -10.24 -1.21 14.86
CA GLU A 150 -10.86 -1.32 13.53
C GLU A 150 -10.19 -0.37 12.55
N TYR A 151 -10.04 -0.83 11.31
CA TYR A 151 -9.68 0.02 10.20
C TYR A 151 -10.91 0.40 9.37
N LYS A 152 -11.11 1.70 9.15
CA LYS A 152 -11.91 2.19 8.04
C LYS A 152 -10.96 2.47 6.89
N ALA A 153 -10.95 1.55 5.93
CA ALA A 153 -10.08 1.64 4.76
C ALA A 153 -10.82 2.26 3.58
N ARG A 154 -10.07 2.89 2.69
CA ARG A 154 -10.54 3.34 1.40
C ARG A 154 -9.54 2.93 0.33
N ALA A 155 -10.02 2.27 -0.73
CA ALA A 155 -9.25 1.89 -1.90
C ALA A 155 -9.98 2.38 -3.16
N TYR A 156 -10.05 3.70 -3.33
CA TYR A 156 -10.74 4.34 -4.46
C TYR A 156 -9.82 4.48 -5.66
N LEU A 157 -10.33 4.10 -6.80
CA LEU A 157 -9.67 4.22 -8.10
C LEU A 157 -10.71 4.64 -9.14
N ASP A 158 -10.43 5.69 -9.91
CA ASP A 158 -11.16 6.03 -11.12
C ASP A 158 -10.17 6.24 -12.29
N HIS A 159 -10.59 6.85 -13.40
CA HIS A 159 -9.76 7.06 -14.59
C HIS A 159 -8.76 8.23 -14.45
N GLU A 160 -8.91 9.10 -13.45
CA GLU A 160 -8.05 10.28 -13.24
C GLU A 160 -7.19 10.21 -11.98
N LYS A 161 -7.70 9.59 -10.92
CA LYS A 161 -7.10 9.67 -9.58
C LYS A 161 -7.18 8.37 -8.79
N VAL A 162 -6.27 8.28 -7.85
CA VAL A 162 -6.25 7.24 -6.81
C VAL A 162 -6.36 7.91 -5.45
N ALA A 163 -7.17 7.34 -4.56
CA ALA A 163 -7.25 7.75 -3.16
C ALA A 163 -7.31 6.51 -2.27
N VAL A 164 -6.24 6.29 -1.53
CA VAL A 164 -6.11 5.18 -0.58
C VAL A 164 -5.95 5.75 0.81
N SER A 165 -6.69 5.24 1.78
CA SER A 165 -6.53 5.61 3.18
C SER A 165 -6.86 4.45 4.11
N VAL A 166 -6.21 4.48 5.28
CA VAL A 166 -6.47 3.59 6.40
C VAL A 166 -6.60 4.44 7.64
N ASN A 167 -7.77 4.45 8.24
CA ASN A 167 -8.09 5.15 9.47
C ASN A 167 -8.22 4.13 10.60
N LEU A 168 -7.36 4.21 11.60
CA LEU A 168 -7.40 3.35 12.78
C LEU A 168 -8.31 3.95 13.84
N TYR A 169 -9.30 3.16 14.25
CA TYR A 169 -10.16 3.45 15.39
C TYR A 169 -9.82 2.50 16.55
N GLN A 170 -9.66 3.07 17.74
CA GLN A 170 -9.53 2.33 19.00
C GLN A 170 -10.47 2.97 20.03
N ASN A 171 -11.21 2.17 20.79
CA ASN A 171 -12.24 2.64 21.73
C ASN A 171 -13.21 3.66 21.08
N ASN A 172 -13.67 3.38 19.86
CA ASN A 172 -14.55 4.22 19.04
C ASN A 172 -13.97 5.62 18.68
N ALA A 173 -12.69 5.86 18.96
CA ALA A 173 -12.02 7.12 18.62
C ALA A 173 -11.05 6.93 17.44
N LEU A 174 -11.02 7.91 16.53
CA LEU A 174 -10.04 7.95 15.46
C LEU A 174 -8.66 8.33 16.04
N VAL A 175 -7.73 7.38 16.08
CA VAL A 175 -6.39 7.56 16.68
C VAL A 175 -5.29 7.80 15.66
N PHE A 176 -5.44 7.27 14.43
CA PHE A 176 -4.44 7.42 13.37
C PHE A 176 -5.07 7.39 11.98
N THR A 177 -4.48 8.15 11.07
CA THR A 177 -4.80 8.15 9.64
C THR A 177 -3.51 8.01 8.83
N ALA A 178 -3.48 7.05 7.92
CA ALA A 178 -2.51 6.99 6.83
C ALA A 178 -3.25 7.15 5.51
N SER A 179 -2.75 7.98 4.60
CA SER A 179 -3.36 8.12 3.28
C SER A 179 -2.35 8.46 2.20
N PHE A 180 -2.69 8.05 0.98
CA PHE A 180 -2.06 8.48 -0.26
C PHE A 180 -3.16 8.87 -1.25
N GLY A 181 -3.02 10.05 -1.84
CA GLY A 181 -3.92 10.49 -2.89
C GLY A 181 -3.16 11.24 -3.98
N GLY A 182 -3.44 10.89 -5.23
CA GLY A 182 -2.73 11.47 -6.38
C GLY A 182 -3.49 11.35 -7.69
N LYS A 183 -3.07 12.19 -8.66
CA LYS A 183 -3.56 12.13 -10.04
C LYS A 183 -2.71 11.17 -10.85
N MET A 184 -3.36 10.43 -11.73
CA MET A 184 -2.72 9.56 -12.69
C MET A 184 -2.18 10.36 -13.87
N GLN A 185 -1.01 9.99 -14.34
CA GLN A 185 -0.35 10.56 -15.50
C GLN A 185 0.23 9.43 -16.35
N GLU A 186 0.25 9.60 -17.66
CA GLU A 186 0.94 8.67 -18.54
C GLU A 186 2.43 8.61 -18.18
N ALA A 187 3.00 7.41 -18.19
CA ALA A 187 4.41 7.19 -17.84
C ALA A 187 5.37 7.59 -18.99
N THR A 188 5.15 8.76 -19.60
CA THR A 188 6.03 9.33 -20.62
C THR A 188 7.43 9.58 -20.07
N ILE A 189 8.44 9.71 -20.93
CA ILE A 189 9.81 10.00 -20.54
C ILE A 189 9.85 11.29 -19.70
N ASN A 190 9.16 12.35 -20.13
CA ASN A 190 9.13 13.63 -19.42
C ASN A 190 8.51 13.53 -18.02
N ASN A 191 7.38 12.80 -17.88
CA ASN A 191 6.74 12.61 -16.58
C ASN A 191 7.60 11.77 -15.63
N ARG A 192 8.30 10.74 -16.13
CA ARG A 192 9.24 9.92 -15.36
C ARG A 192 10.46 10.72 -14.91
N LEU A 193 11.06 11.51 -15.79
CA LEU A 193 12.17 12.39 -15.45
C LEU A 193 11.74 13.44 -14.42
N THR A 194 10.59 14.08 -14.62
CA THR A 194 10.04 15.04 -13.66
C THR A 194 9.81 14.43 -12.29
N ALA A 195 9.26 13.21 -12.23
CA ALA A 195 9.07 12.49 -10.97
C ALA A 195 10.42 12.17 -10.30
N ALA A 196 11.38 11.67 -11.06
CA ALA A 196 12.72 11.34 -10.57
C ALA A 196 13.48 12.57 -10.05
N LEU A 197 13.38 13.71 -10.73
CA LEU A 197 14.02 14.96 -10.30
C LEU A 197 13.34 15.58 -9.06
N ARG A 198 12.01 15.54 -9.00
CA ARG A 198 11.26 16.14 -7.89
C ARG A 198 11.18 15.26 -6.65
N THR A 199 11.34 13.95 -6.80
CA THR A 199 11.30 12.98 -5.70
C THR A 199 12.39 11.93 -5.92
N PRO A 200 13.68 12.35 -5.94
CA PRO A 200 14.80 11.43 -6.13
C PRO A 200 14.79 10.40 -5.00
N PHE A 201 15.11 9.15 -5.33
CA PHE A 201 15.16 8.06 -4.35
C PHE A 201 13.88 7.93 -3.51
N SER A 202 12.70 8.01 -4.14
CA SER A 202 11.38 8.07 -3.47
C SER A 202 11.18 7.02 -2.38
N THR A 203 11.60 5.78 -2.61
CA THR A 203 11.51 4.67 -1.65
C THR A 203 12.41 4.89 -0.42
N LEU A 204 13.65 5.34 -0.63
CA LEU A 204 14.59 5.65 0.46
C LEU A 204 14.12 6.86 1.27
N GLN A 205 13.62 7.91 0.60
CA GLN A 205 13.06 9.07 1.29
C GLN A 205 11.83 8.71 2.12
N ALA A 206 10.93 7.86 1.60
CA ALA A 206 9.77 7.40 2.34
C ALA A 206 10.19 6.63 3.60
N MET A 207 11.13 5.68 3.47
CA MET A 207 11.68 4.92 4.60
C MET A 207 12.35 5.84 5.63
N ALA A 208 13.23 6.74 5.18
CA ALA A 208 13.95 7.66 6.07
C ALA A 208 13.00 8.55 6.86
N ARG A 209 11.97 9.11 6.21
CA ARG A 209 10.95 9.96 6.84
C ARG A 209 10.11 9.19 7.85
N ILE A 210 9.69 7.97 7.53
CA ILE A 210 8.91 7.12 8.44
C ILE A 210 9.75 6.73 9.65
N ARG A 211 11.03 6.36 9.47
CA ARG A 211 11.94 6.05 10.58
C ARG A 211 12.24 7.26 11.44
N ALA A 212 12.57 8.40 10.84
CA ALA A 212 12.81 9.66 11.57
C ALA A 212 11.58 10.07 12.40
N HIS A 213 10.37 9.91 11.81
CA HIS A 213 9.13 10.14 12.52
C HIS A 213 8.95 9.18 13.71
N GLY A 214 9.27 7.90 13.54
CA GLY A 214 9.26 6.91 14.63
C GLY A 214 10.25 7.25 15.75
N ILE A 215 11.49 7.62 15.40
CA ILE A 215 12.50 8.05 16.37
C ILE A 215 12.04 9.30 17.13
N TRP A 216 11.46 10.27 16.43
CA TRP A 216 10.91 11.47 17.05
C TRP A 216 9.80 11.16 18.06
N LEU A 217 8.87 10.23 17.73
CA LEU A 217 7.83 9.77 18.66
C LEU A 217 8.43 9.10 19.89
N TRP A 218 9.47 8.28 19.72
CA TRP A 218 10.19 7.66 20.82
C TRP A 218 10.87 8.67 21.72
N LEU A 219 11.55 9.68 21.17
CA LEU A 219 12.16 10.78 21.93
C LEU A 219 11.13 11.58 22.72
N ARG A 220 9.89 11.64 22.24
CA ARG A 220 8.74 12.24 22.96
C ARG A 220 8.16 11.31 24.02
N ARG A 221 8.86 10.22 24.34
CA ARG A 221 8.49 9.23 25.35
C ARG A 221 7.15 8.54 25.10
N LEU A 222 6.77 8.39 23.82
CA LEU A 222 5.60 7.59 23.49
C LEU A 222 5.87 6.13 23.88
N PRO A 223 4.96 5.46 24.62
CA PRO A 223 5.16 4.07 25.02
C PRO A 223 5.37 3.17 23.80
N VAL A 224 6.40 2.33 23.88
CA VAL A 224 6.71 1.32 22.87
C VAL A 224 6.02 0.03 23.27
N ILE A 225 5.14 -0.46 22.41
CA ILE A 225 4.44 -1.71 22.61
C ILE A 225 5.31 -2.84 22.06
N PRO A 226 5.57 -3.89 22.85
CA PRO A 226 6.34 -5.04 22.40
C PRO A 226 5.74 -5.64 21.13
N ARG A 227 6.60 -6.04 20.19
CA ARG A 227 6.17 -6.72 18.97
C ARG A 227 5.67 -8.12 19.32
N PRO A 228 4.41 -8.47 19.06
CA PRO A 228 3.93 -9.83 19.21
C PRO A 228 4.55 -10.75 18.15
N ASP A 229 4.54 -12.04 18.40
CA ASP A 229 4.85 -13.03 17.37
C ASP A 229 3.88 -12.88 16.20
N HIS A 230 4.41 -12.82 15.00
CA HIS A 230 3.61 -12.69 13.77
C HIS A 230 3.93 -13.85 12.84
N PRO A 231 3.15 -14.94 12.90
CA PRO A 231 3.30 -16.04 11.96
C PRO A 231 2.98 -15.57 10.53
N LYS A 232 3.61 -16.20 9.55
CA LYS A 232 3.28 -15.91 8.14
C LYS A 232 1.78 -16.09 7.91
N GLN A 233 1.16 -15.09 7.29
CA GLN A 233 -0.27 -15.12 6.98
C GLN A 233 -0.54 -16.20 5.93
N SER A 234 -1.58 -17.00 6.13
CA SER A 234 -2.00 -18.02 5.17
C SER A 234 -2.39 -17.41 3.82
N GLY A 235 -2.03 -18.08 2.72
CA GLY A 235 -2.31 -17.64 1.37
C GLY A 235 -1.30 -16.66 0.78
N MET A 236 -0.25 -16.31 1.49
CA MET A 236 0.87 -15.56 0.95
C MET A 236 1.90 -16.51 0.34
N LEU A 237 2.07 -16.45 -1.00
CA LEU A 237 3.14 -17.10 -1.75
C LEU A 237 4.37 -16.21 -1.87
#